data_a84077262cfd5538c7f648ebfa342abd
#
_entry.id   a84077262cfd5538c7f648ebfa342abd
#
_cell.length_a   1.000
_cell.length_b   1.000
_cell.length_c   1.000
_cell.angle_alpha   90.00
_cell.angle_beta   90.00
_cell.angle_gamma   90.00
#
_symmetry.space_group_name_H-M   'P 1'
#
loop_
_entity.id
_entity.type
_entity.pdbx_description
1 polymer ?
#
loop_
_entity_poly.entity_id
_entity_poly.type
_entity_poly.pdbx_seq_one_letter_code
_entity_poly.pdbx_strand_id
1 'polypeptide(L)'
;MRERKLVVNKMVVALASFFAFAMVAFPDVTEEGSKTAIIIWANSIVPVLLPFFIFSDFIKRTGDLQKLPPRVYPFIMAVLSGYPMGAKVVGDYVKEERLSLDEGRWVLSYSMVTGPAFILFTIGQFIGSSKAAVLVTIAHYAGGILNGLLYANKKGKPHKVQAAEFKPKGDYMENFTYAIMGGFKSMAIILAYLIIFTIGINLLDKAGLFAAINDKTLCSCIKGFMEMTVGI
;
A
#
# COMPACT_ATOMS: atom_id res chain seq x y z
N MET A 1 3.84 -11.61 28.20
CA MET A 1 4.02 -11.40 26.74
C MET A 1 3.82 -12.67 25.91
N ARG A 2 4.33 -13.83 26.34
CA ARG A 2 4.25 -15.14 25.63
C ARG A 2 2.80 -15.67 25.52
N GLU A 3 2.02 -15.61 26.58
CA GLU A 3 0.60 -16.05 26.59
C GLU A 3 -0.28 -15.21 25.67
N ARG A 4 -0.11 -13.89 25.67
CA ARG A 4 -0.85 -12.99 24.77
C ARG A 4 -0.58 -13.28 23.30
N LYS A 5 0.67 -13.61 22.94
CA LYS A 5 1.01 -14.05 21.58
C LYS A 5 0.35 -15.39 21.23
N LEU A 6 0.27 -16.32 22.18
CA LEU A 6 -0.33 -17.64 21.97
C LEU A 6 -1.85 -17.53 21.74
N VAL A 7 -2.54 -16.68 22.50
CA VAL A 7 -3.99 -16.41 22.35
C VAL A 7 -4.26 -15.75 20.98
N VAL A 8 -3.48 -14.72 20.61
CA VAL A 8 -3.61 -14.06 19.31
C VAL A 8 -3.39 -15.05 18.17
N ASN A 9 -2.38 -15.90 18.24
CA ASN A 9 -2.12 -16.91 17.20
C ASN A 9 -3.29 -17.90 17.06
N LYS A 10 -3.85 -18.37 18.16
CA LYS A 10 -5.02 -19.27 18.14
C LYS A 10 -6.25 -18.59 17.52
N MET A 11 -6.49 -17.33 17.85
CA MET A 11 -7.59 -16.54 17.26
C MET A 11 -7.40 -16.35 15.75
N VAL A 12 -6.19 -16.01 15.31
CA VAL A 12 -5.88 -15.84 13.88
C VAL A 12 -6.07 -17.14 13.11
N VAL A 13 -5.59 -18.27 13.65
CA VAL A 13 -5.78 -19.58 13.02
C VAL A 13 -7.26 -19.95 12.97
N ALA A 14 -8.02 -19.75 14.06
CA ALA A 14 -9.44 -20.05 14.09
C ALA A 14 -10.22 -19.20 13.06
N LEU A 15 -9.90 -17.90 12.96
CA LEU A 15 -10.52 -17.00 11.98
C LEU A 15 -10.17 -17.41 10.54
N ALA A 16 -8.92 -17.75 10.26
CA ALA A 16 -8.49 -18.22 8.94
C ALA A 16 -9.18 -19.54 8.57
N SER A 17 -9.29 -20.49 9.52
CA SER A 17 -9.98 -21.76 9.31
C SER A 17 -11.48 -21.57 9.06
N PHE A 18 -12.12 -20.66 9.83
CA PHE A 18 -13.51 -20.30 9.59
C PHE A 18 -13.73 -19.71 8.21
N PHE A 19 -12.84 -18.79 7.80
CA PHE A 19 -12.91 -18.15 6.48
C PHE A 19 -12.73 -19.19 5.35
N ALA A 20 -11.72 -20.08 5.48
CA ALA A 20 -11.50 -21.17 4.53
C ALA A 20 -12.71 -22.11 4.42
N PHE A 21 -13.32 -22.47 5.56
CA PHE A 21 -14.54 -23.27 5.59
C PHE A 21 -15.72 -22.55 4.91
N ALA A 22 -15.90 -21.27 5.19
CA ALA A 22 -16.96 -20.47 4.56
C ALA A 22 -16.80 -20.41 3.03
N MET A 23 -15.57 -20.26 2.53
CA MET A 23 -15.28 -20.30 1.09
C MET A 23 -15.70 -21.64 0.43
N VAL A 24 -15.49 -22.74 1.12
CA VAL A 24 -15.90 -24.09 0.64
C VAL A 24 -17.42 -24.27 0.75
N ALA A 25 -18.03 -23.76 1.83
CA ALA A 25 -19.47 -23.86 2.06
C ALA A 25 -20.30 -23.00 1.10
N PHE A 26 -19.71 -21.90 0.59
CA PHE A 26 -20.36 -20.97 -0.35
C PHE A 26 -19.53 -20.80 -1.63
N PRO A 27 -19.39 -21.86 -2.46
CA PRO A 27 -18.52 -21.83 -3.63
C PRO A 27 -18.93 -20.79 -4.67
N ASP A 28 -20.22 -20.56 -4.87
CA ASP A 28 -20.73 -19.57 -5.82
C ASP A 28 -20.27 -18.16 -5.44
N VAL A 29 -20.37 -17.79 -4.16
CA VAL A 29 -19.96 -16.47 -3.64
C VAL A 29 -18.44 -16.31 -3.76
N THR A 30 -17.70 -17.39 -3.51
CA THR A 30 -16.24 -17.40 -3.62
C THR A 30 -15.79 -17.22 -5.06
N GLU A 31 -16.43 -17.93 -6.00
CA GLU A 31 -16.13 -17.82 -7.41
C GLU A 31 -16.45 -16.44 -7.97
N GLU A 32 -17.63 -15.89 -7.67
CA GLU A 32 -18.05 -14.55 -8.08
C GLU A 32 -17.11 -13.48 -7.55
N GLY A 33 -16.77 -13.51 -6.25
CA GLY A 33 -15.83 -12.57 -5.63
C GLY A 33 -14.44 -12.65 -6.25
N SER A 34 -13.94 -13.87 -6.53
CA SER A 34 -12.66 -14.06 -7.19
C SER A 34 -12.65 -13.52 -8.62
N LYS A 35 -13.68 -13.81 -9.41
CA LYS A 35 -13.82 -13.30 -10.79
C LYS A 35 -13.86 -11.78 -10.81
N THR A 36 -14.66 -11.18 -9.94
CA THR A 36 -14.75 -9.70 -9.81
C THR A 36 -13.40 -9.10 -9.50
N ALA A 37 -12.70 -9.63 -8.50
CA ALA A 37 -11.37 -9.17 -8.13
C ALA A 37 -10.36 -9.29 -9.27
N ILE A 38 -10.35 -10.40 -10.00
CA ILE A 38 -9.47 -10.62 -11.16
C ILE A 38 -9.77 -9.62 -12.28
N ILE A 39 -11.03 -9.38 -12.58
CA ILE A 39 -11.44 -8.42 -13.62
C ILE A 39 -11.01 -7.00 -13.28
N ILE A 40 -11.23 -6.55 -12.05
CA ILE A 40 -10.79 -5.23 -11.58
C ILE A 40 -9.26 -5.14 -11.64
N TRP A 41 -8.56 -6.16 -11.15
CA TRP A 41 -7.11 -6.20 -11.17
C TRP A 41 -6.55 -6.15 -12.60
N ALA A 42 -7.05 -6.99 -13.51
CA ALA A 42 -6.55 -7.07 -14.87
C ALA A 42 -6.85 -5.82 -15.71
N ASN A 43 -8.04 -5.24 -15.55
CA ASN A 43 -8.51 -4.15 -16.42
C ASN A 43 -8.20 -2.75 -15.87
N SER A 44 -8.15 -2.59 -14.54
CA SER A 44 -8.00 -1.26 -13.92
C SER A 44 -6.67 -1.07 -13.21
N ILE A 45 -6.12 -2.11 -12.58
CA ILE A 45 -4.94 -1.98 -11.72
C ILE A 45 -3.65 -2.28 -12.50
N VAL A 46 -3.55 -3.44 -13.15
CA VAL A 46 -2.33 -3.87 -13.86
C VAL A 46 -1.90 -2.89 -14.94
N PRO A 47 -2.76 -2.44 -15.86
CA PRO A 47 -2.33 -1.59 -16.98
C PRO A 47 -1.65 -0.30 -16.53
N VAL A 48 -2.03 0.18 -15.36
CA VAL A 48 -1.51 1.44 -14.81
C VAL A 48 -0.33 1.21 -13.86
N LEU A 49 -0.50 0.32 -12.89
CA LEU A 49 0.49 0.18 -11.81
C LEU A 49 1.68 -0.69 -12.19
N LEU A 50 1.52 -1.71 -13.04
CA LEU A 50 2.64 -2.58 -13.40
C LEU A 50 3.78 -1.82 -14.10
N PRO A 51 3.55 -1.04 -15.18
CA PRO A 51 4.60 -0.24 -15.79
C PRO A 51 5.23 0.74 -14.81
N PHE A 52 4.40 1.42 -14.00
CA PHE A 52 4.87 2.37 -13.01
C PHE A 52 5.78 1.71 -11.96
N PHE A 53 5.42 0.53 -11.46
CA PHE A 53 6.23 -0.22 -10.49
C PHE A 53 7.54 -0.70 -11.07
N ILE A 54 7.54 -1.17 -12.33
CA ILE A 54 8.76 -1.59 -13.04
C ILE A 54 9.74 -0.41 -13.13
N PHE A 55 9.29 0.73 -13.67
CA PHE A 55 10.18 1.88 -13.83
C PHE A 55 10.60 2.48 -12.48
N SER A 56 9.72 2.53 -11.49
CA SER A 56 10.05 3.01 -10.15
C SER A 56 11.10 2.12 -9.48
N ASP A 57 10.98 0.79 -9.61
CA ASP A 57 11.97 -0.14 -9.05
C ASP A 57 13.29 -0.10 -9.82
N PHE A 58 13.24 0.07 -11.13
CA PHE A 58 14.43 0.27 -11.95
C PHE A 58 15.21 1.53 -11.57
N ILE A 59 14.52 2.68 -11.41
CA ILE A 59 15.12 3.92 -10.94
C ILE A 59 15.76 3.75 -9.56
N LYS A 60 15.11 3.01 -8.64
CA LYS A 60 15.68 2.72 -7.33
C LYS A 60 16.98 1.92 -7.39
N ARG A 61 17.07 0.97 -8.34
CA ARG A 61 18.22 0.08 -8.49
C ARG A 61 19.39 0.74 -9.18
N THR A 62 19.12 1.65 -10.12
CA THR A 62 20.12 2.26 -10.99
C THR A 62 20.40 3.72 -10.64
N GLY A 63 19.46 4.41 -10.01
CA GLY A 63 19.58 5.83 -9.68
C GLY A 63 20.34 6.10 -8.38
N ASP A 64 21.03 7.23 -8.36
CA ASP A 64 21.74 7.74 -7.18
C ASP A 64 20.82 8.30 -6.08
N LEU A 65 19.55 7.88 -6.06
CA LEU A 65 18.56 8.39 -5.12
C LEU A 65 18.95 8.20 -3.65
N GLN A 66 19.77 7.18 -3.36
CA GLN A 66 20.28 6.94 -2.00
C GLN A 66 21.25 8.02 -1.50
N LYS A 67 21.77 8.87 -2.41
CA LYS A 67 22.56 10.06 -2.06
C LYS A 67 21.69 11.21 -1.50
N LEU A 68 20.36 11.11 -1.67
CA LEU A 68 19.46 12.09 -1.08
C LEU A 68 19.53 12.06 0.45
N PRO A 69 19.28 13.21 1.09
CA PRO A 69 19.27 13.27 2.55
C PRO A 69 18.32 12.22 3.14
N PRO A 70 18.69 11.55 4.26
CA PRO A 70 17.88 10.50 4.88
C PRO A 70 16.46 10.94 5.26
N ARG A 71 16.24 12.21 5.39
CA ARG A 71 14.91 12.80 5.66
C ARG A 71 14.05 12.94 4.41
N VAL A 72 14.66 13.01 3.22
CA VAL A 72 13.98 13.24 1.93
C VAL A 72 13.76 11.92 1.19
N TYR A 73 14.75 11.05 1.21
CA TYR A 73 14.74 9.79 0.46
C TYR A 73 13.50 8.92 0.74
N PRO A 74 13.04 8.71 2.00
CA PRO A 74 11.85 7.92 2.26
C PRO A 74 10.58 8.47 1.61
N PHE A 75 10.44 9.79 1.56
CA PHE A 75 9.31 10.44 0.89
C PHE A 75 9.34 10.22 -0.62
N ILE A 76 10.51 10.44 -1.25
CA ILE A 76 10.67 10.16 -2.69
C ILE A 76 10.38 8.69 -3.01
N MET A 77 10.84 7.79 -2.14
CA MET A 77 10.57 6.36 -2.30
C MET A 77 9.09 6.00 -2.12
N ALA A 78 8.39 6.69 -1.22
CA ALA A 78 6.95 6.53 -1.07
C ALA A 78 6.19 7.05 -2.30
N VAL A 79 6.59 8.18 -2.85
CA VAL A 79 6.02 8.72 -4.10
C VAL A 79 6.24 7.75 -5.27
N LEU A 80 7.47 7.23 -5.43
CA LEU A 80 7.83 6.34 -6.54
C LEU A 80 7.26 4.92 -6.41
N SER A 81 6.98 4.43 -5.20
CA SER A 81 6.58 3.02 -5.00
C SER A 81 5.28 2.86 -4.24
N GLY A 82 4.74 3.95 -3.76
CA GLY A 82 3.55 3.94 -2.94
C GLY A 82 3.78 3.35 -1.54
N TYR A 83 2.70 3.25 -0.81
CA TYR A 83 2.63 2.58 0.48
C TYR A 83 2.93 1.07 0.33
N PRO A 84 3.70 0.42 1.20
CA PRO A 84 4.29 0.92 2.46
C PRO A 84 5.79 1.27 2.36
N MET A 85 6.31 1.63 1.18
CA MET A 85 7.75 1.78 0.95
C MET A 85 8.39 2.87 1.82
N GLY A 86 7.71 4.00 2.02
CA GLY A 86 8.19 5.06 2.92
C GLY A 86 8.48 4.54 4.33
N ALA A 87 7.53 3.77 4.90
CA ALA A 87 7.70 3.17 6.22
C ALA A 87 8.85 2.17 6.29
N LYS A 88 9.00 1.34 5.25
CA LYS A 88 10.10 0.37 5.17
C LYS A 88 11.45 1.07 5.18
N VAL A 89 11.63 2.07 4.32
CA VAL A 89 12.89 2.83 4.24
C VAL A 89 13.21 3.55 5.55
N VAL A 90 12.21 4.19 6.18
CA VAL A 90 12.39 4.82 7.49
C VAL A 90 12.81 3.79 8.53
N GLY A 91 12.16 2.62 8.57
CA GLY A 91 12.51 1.54 9.49
C GLY A 91 13.94 1.02 9.30
N ASP A 92 14.37 0.88 8.05
CA ASP A 92 15.73 0.45 7.73
C ASP A 92 16.75 1.53 8.13
N TYR A 93 16.47 2.82 7.87
CA TYR A 93 17.35 3.92 8.28
C TYR A 93 17.47 4.12 9.78
N VAL A 94 16.42 3.82 10.55
CA VAL A 94 16.50 3.82 12.03
C VAL A 94 17.35 2.65 12.51
N LYS A 95 17.25 1.45 11.91
CA LYS A 95 18.09 0.29 12.25
C LYS A 95 19.55 0.49 11.89
N GLU A 96 19.82 1.19 10.79
CA GLU A 96 21.15 1.54 10.30
C GLU A 96 21.75 2.79 11.01
N GLU A 97 21.07 3.31 12.03
CA GLU A 97 21.46 4.53 12.76
C GLU A 97 21.64 5.77 11.88
N ARG A 98 21.01 5.79 10.69
CA ARG A 98 20.99 6.95 9.77
C ARG A 98 19.95 7.99 10.15
N LEU A 99 18.94 7.57 10.91
CA LEU A 99 17.94 8.43 11.55
C LEU A 99 17.81 8.01 13.01
N SER A 100 17.72 8.98 13.92
CA SER A 100 17.29 8.70 15.28
C SER A 100 15.83 8.24 15.29
N LEU A 101 15.37 7.62 16.37
CA LEU A 101 13.98 7.16 16.50
C LEU A 101 12.98 8.31 16.34
N ASP A 102 13.29 9.49 16.90
CA ASP A 102 12.42 10.65 16.82
C ASP A 102 12.43 11.28 15.42
N GLU A 103 13.58 11.33 14.75
CA GLU A 103 13.66 11.70 13.33
C GLU A 103 12.89 10.72 12.46
N GLY A 104 13.02 9.42 12.71
CA GLY A 104 12.27 8.38 12.01
C GLY A 104 10.75 8.56 12.14
N ARG A 105 10.25 8.82 13.35
CA ARG A 105 8.84 9.12 13.60
C ARG A 105 8.37 10.36 12.85
N TRP A 106 9.19 11.39 12.84
CA TRP A 106 8.86 12.62 12.09
C TRP A 106 8.86 12.37 10.59
N VAL A 107 9.89 11.72 10.03
CA VAL A 107 9.95 11.38 8.59
C VAL A 107 8.77 10.48 8.20
N LEU A 108 8.41 9.53 9.05
CA LEU A 108 7.26 8.65 8.82
C LEU A 108 5.94 9.42 8.70
N SER A 109 5.78 10.54 9.45
CA SER A 109 4.54 11.32 9.44
C SER A 109 4.19 11.93 8.07
N TYR A 110 5.16 12.13 7.18
CA TYR A 110 4.94 12.64 5.82
C TYR A 110 5.34 11.67 4.70
N SER A 111 6.01 10.57 5.03
CA SER A 111 6.43 9.55 4.05
C SER A 111 5.43 8.40 3.88
N MET A 112 4.29 8.45 4.55
CA MET A 112 3.21 7.47 4.41
C MET A 112 2.21 7.94 3.36
N VAL A 113 2.67 8.04 2.11
CA VAL A 113 1.85 8.49 0.99
C VAL A 113 1.71 7.40 -0.08
N THR A 114 0.61 7.45 -0.78
CA THR A 114 0.31 6.56 -1.91
C THR A 114 0.97 7.09 -3.17
N GLY A 115 1.39 6.20 -4.07
CA GLY A 115 1.95 6.61 -5.36
C GLY A 115 0.95 7.37 -6.23
N PRO A 116 1.39 8.40 -6.99
CA PRO A 116 0.50 9.24 -7.77
C PRO A 116 -0.23 8.47 -8.87
N ALA A 117 0.39 7.46 -9.45
CA ALA A 117 -0.23 6.63 -10.47
C ALA A 117 -1.49 5.94 -9.95
N PHE A 118 -1.48 5.46 -8.70
CA PHE A 118 -2.65 4.83 -8.11
C PHE A 118 -3.79 5.83 -7.93
N ILE A 119 -3.51 7.04 -7.41
CA ILE A 119 -4.56 8.04 -7.18
C ILE A 119 -5.09 8.58 -8.50
N LEU A 120 -4.20 9.00 -9.41
CA LEU A 120 -4.59 9.67 -10.65
C LEU A 120 -5.33 8.74 -11.60
N PHE A 121 -4.87 7.49 -11.73
CA PHE A 121 -5.40 6.57 -12.73
C PHE A 121 -6.37 5.57 -12.13
N THR A 122 -5.99 4.83 -11.08
CA THR A 122 -6.86 3.79 -10.53
C THR A 122 -8.05 4.40 -9.79
N ILE A 123 -7.83 5.30 -8.83
CA ILE A 123 -8.92 5.97 -8.13
C ILE A 123 -9.70 6.88 -9.10
N GLY A 124 -8.99 7.58 -9.99
CA GLY A 124 -9.61 8.45 -11.00
C GLY A 124 -10.55 7.69 -11.94
N GLN A 125 -10.20 6.47 -12.32
CA GLN A 125 -11.07 5.59 -13.11
C GLN A 125 -12.32 5.18 -12.32
N PHE A 126 -12.17 4.81 -11.05
CA PHE A 126 -13.31 4.46 -10.21
C PHE A 126 -14.25 5.64 -9.95
N ILE A 127 -13.72 6.84 -9.73
CA ILE A 127 -14.53 8.06 -9.53
C ILE A 127 -15.17 8.52 -10.86
N GLY A 128 -14.62 8.10 -12.00
CA GLY A 128 -15.08 8.55 -13.33
C GLY A 128 -14.74 10.03 -13.63
N SER A 129 -13.79 10.64 -12.90
CA SER A 129 -13.45 12.05 -13.02
C SER A 129 -11.96 12.32 -12.81
N SER A 130 -11.25 12.67 -13.88
CA SER A 130 -9.85 13.06 -13.81
C SER A 130 -9.62 14.33 -12.97
N LYS A 131 -10.57 15.27 -12.99
CA LYS A 131 -10.48 16.49 -12.14
C LYS A 131 -10.56 16.14 -10.66
N ALA A 132 -11.48 15.25 -10.27
CA ALA A 132 -11.58 14.78 -8.90
C ALA A 132 -10.32 14.01 -8.48
N ALA A 133 -9.76 13.17 -9.34
CA ALA A 133 -8.51 12.47 -9.08
C ALA A 133 -7.33 13.41 -8.81
N VAL A 134 -7.21 14.49 -9.60
CA VAL A 134 -6.19 15.53 -9.39
C VAL A 134 -6.39 16.23 -8.04
N LEU A 135 -7.63 16.61 -7.70
CA LEU A 135 -7.92 17.24 -6.40
C LEU A 135 -7.59 16.30 -5.23
N VAL A 136 -7.95 15.03 -5.32
CA VAL A 136 -7.60 14.02 -4.30
C VAL A 136 -6.08 13.87 -4.18
N THR A 137 -5.36 13.87 -5.31
CA THR A 137 -3.90 13.80 -5.32
C THR A 137 -3.28 15.00 -4.60
N ILE A 138 -3.73 16.22 -4.93
CA ILE A 138 -3.26 17.44 -4.28
C ILE A 138 -3.55 17.41 -2.79
N ALA A 139 -4.78 17.06 -2.40
CA ALA A 139 -5.17 16.98 -0.99
C ALA A 139 -4.35 15.94 -0.22
N HIS A 140 -4.10 14.77 -0.84
CA HIS A 140 -3.32 13.68 -0.25
C HIS A 140 -1.87 14.11 0.06
N TYR A 141 -1.19 14.69 -0.93
CA TYR A 141 0.19 15.14 -0.73
C TYR A 141 0.29 16.39 0.16
N ALA A 142 -0.65 17.33 0.02
CA ALA A 142 -0.74 18.49 0.91
C ALA A 142 -0.96 18.05 2.36
N GLY A 143 -1.84 17.07 2.59
CA GLY A 143 -2.07 16.46 3.91
C GLY A 143 -0.82 15.81 4.48
N GLY A 144 -0.06 15.06 3.67
CA GLY A 144 1.22 14.48 4.06
C GLY A 144 2.24 15.54 4.47
N ILE A 145 2.42 16.58 3.64
CA ILE A 145 3.33 17.70 3.94
C ILE A 145 2.89 18.43 5.19
N LEU A 146 1.60 18.76 5.31
CA LEU A 146 1.06 19.44 6.48
C LEU A 146 1.29 18.63 7.75
N ASN A 147 1.08 17.33 7.70
CA ASN A 147 1.35 16.43 8.83
C ASN A 147 2.84 16.48 9.22
N GLY A 148 3.75 16.43 8.25
CA GLY A 148 5.18 16.62 8.49
C GLY A 148 5.52 17.95 9.17
N LEU A 149 4.85 19.05 8.78
CA LEU A 149 5.02 20.36 9.38
C LEU A 149 4.48 20.41 10.82
N LEU A 150 3.31 19.82 11.08
CA LEU A 150 2.71 19.76 12.42
C LEU A 150 3.60 18.96 13.40
N TYR A 151 4.26 17.92 12.92
CA TYR A 151 5.18 17.12 13.72
C TYR A 151 6.62 17.63 13.71
N ALA A 152 6.95 18.73 13.02
CA ALA A 152 8.31 19.24 12.87
C ALA A 152 9.00 19.54 14.22
N ASN A 153 8.25 19.97 15.23
CA ASN A 153 8.79 20.21 16.59
C ASN A 153 9.23 18.93 17.32
N LYS A 154 8.82 17.77 16.83
CA LYS A 154 9.16 16.45 17.39
C LYS A 154 10.29 15.73 16.63
N LYS A 155 10.93 16.41 15.68
CA LYS A 155 11.96 15.81 14.78
C LYS A 155 13.25 15.36 15.45
N GLY A 156 13.46 15.64 16.72
CA GLY A 156 14.70 15.32 17.42
C GLY A 156 15.92 16.12 16.93
N LYS A 157 17.08 15.88 17.52
CA LYS A 157 18.34 16.46 17.05
C LYS A 157 18.81 15.78 15.78
N PRO A 158 19.41 16.54 14.82
CA PRO A 158 19.95 15.94 13.60
C PRO A 158 21.00 14.87 13.94
N HIS A 159 20.81 13.69 13.41
CA HIS A 159 21.84 12.65 13.50
C HIS A 159 22.96 12.97 12.48
N LYS A 160 24.24 12.83 12.89
CA LYS A 160 25.36 12.96 11.95
C LYS A 160 25.35 11.74 11.03
N VAL A 161 24.88 11.95 9.81
CA VAL A 161 24.79 10.89 8.80
C VAL A 161 26.16 10.70 8.16
N GLN A 162 26.69 9.50 8.20
CA GLN A 162 27.70 9.09 7.24
C GLN A 162 26.99 8.81 5.92
N ALA A 163 27.39 9.50 4.85
CA ALA A 163 26.87 9.23 3.52
C ALA A 163 27.21 7.78 3.14
N ALA A 164 26.20 6.95 2.97
CA ALA A 164 26.42 5.61 2.48
C ALA A 164 26.88 5.69 1.02
N GLU A 165 28.02 5.08 0.67
CA GLU A 165 28.42 4.92 -0.71
C GLU A 165 27.43 4.00 -1.41
N PHE A 166 26.65 4.57 -2.31
CA PHE A 166 25.83 3.78 -3.21
C PHE A 166 26.72 3.20 -4.31
N LYS A 167 26.81 1.89 -4.37
CA LYS A 167 27.37 1.17 -5.51
C LYS A 167 26.19 0.49 -6.23
N PRO A 168 25.87 0.85 -7.47
CA PRO A 168 24.90 0.12 -8.26
C PRO A 168 25.30 -1.36 -8.28
N LYS A 169 24.39 -2.25 -7.92
CA LYS A 169 24.64 -3.70 -8.01
C LYS A 169 24.18 -4.16 -9.39
N GLY A 170 25.09 -4.78 -10.15
CA GLY A 170 24.79 -5.41 -11.43
C GLY A 170 24.72 -4.47 -12.62
N ASP A 171 24.53 -5.06 -13.81
CA ASP A 171 24.35 -4.36 -15.07
C ASP A 171 22.91 -3.76 -15.17
N TYR A 172 22.74 -2.77 -16.05
CA TYR A 172 21.43 -2.14 -16.28
C TYR A 172 20.36 -3.13 -16.70
N MET A 173 20.70 -4.11 -17.56
CA MET A 173 19.77 -5.14 -18.02
C MET A 173 19.34 -6.07 -16.88
N GLU A 174 20.30 -6.45 -16.03
CA GLU A 174 20.03 -7.26 -14.85
C GLU A 174 19.09 -6.52 -13.86
N ASN A 175 19.38 -5.25 -13.60
CA ASN A 175 18.54 -4.39 -12.75
C ASN A 175 17.13 -4.20 -13.32
N PHE A 176 17.01 -4.09 -14.65
CA PHE A 176 15.70 -3.99 -15.31
C PHE A 176 14.92 -5.29 -15.17
N THR A 177 15.58 -6.45 -15.34
CA THR A 177 14.97 -7.77 -15.13
C THR A 177 14.46 -7.93 -13.69
N TYR A 178 15.27 -7.56 -12.71
CA TYR A 178 14.83 -7.57 -11.30
C TYR A 178 13.66 -6.62 -11.03
N ALA A 179 13.64 -5.46 -11.69
CA ALA A 179 12.54 -4.51 -11.56
C ALA A 179 11.24 -5.09 -12.14
N ILE A 180 11.30 -5.79 -13.28
CA ILE A 180 10.15 -6.50 -13.84
C ILE A 180 9.64 -7.55 -12.86
N MET A 181 10.52 -8.40 -12.34
CA MET A 181 10.14 -9.42 -11.36
C MET A 181 9.53 -8.82 -10.10
N GLY A 182 10.10 -7.71 -9.60
CA GLY A 182 9.57 -6.96 -8.46
C GLY A 182 8.17 -6.39 -8.72
N GLY A 183 7.95 -5.85 -9.91
CA GLY A 183 6.64 -5.36 -10.35
C GLY A 183 5.58 -6.45 -10.38
N PHE A 184 5.87 -7.59 -11.02
CA PHE A 184 4.95 -8.74 -11.04
C PHE A 184 4.67 -9.29 -9.65
N LYS A 185 5.68 -9.40 -8.78
CA LYS A 185 5.48 -9.82 -7.39
C LYS A 185 4.53 -8.88 -6.65
N SER A 186 4.69 -7.58 -6.83
CA SER A 186 3.80 -6.58 -6.22
C SER A 186 2.36 -6.72 -6.73
N MET A 187 2.20 -6.92 -8.05
CA MET A 187 0.87 -7.14 -8.65
C MET A 187 0.20 -8.41 -8.12
N ALA A 188 0.94 -9.51 -7.99
CA ALA A 188 0.40 -10.76 -7.45
C ALA A 188 -0.05 -10.62 -5.98
N ILE A 189 0.68 -9.86 -5.18
CA ILE A 189 0.29 -9.57 -3.78
C ILE A 189 -1.00 -8.73 -3.75
N ILE A 190 -1.10 -7.71 -4.60
CA ILE A 190 -2.32 -6.87 -4.69
C ILE A 190 -3.52 -7.74 -5.09
N LEU A 191 -3.37 -8.62 -6.10
CA LEU A 191 -4.43 -9.53 -6.51
C LEU A 191 -4.88 -10.44 -5.36
N ALA A 192 -3.94 -11.03 -4.61
CA ALA A 192 -4.25 -11.91 -3.50
C ALA A 192 -5.07 -11.18 -2.41
N TYR A 193 -4.68 -9.96 -2.04
CA TYR A 193 -5.45 -9.15 -1.10
C TYR A 193 -6.83 -8.79 -1.66
N LEU A 194 -6.92 -8.38 -2.91
CA LEU A 194 -8.17 -8.01 -3.55
C LEU A 194 -9.16 -9.19 -3.54
N ILE A 195 -8.71 -10.40 -3.90
CA ILE A 195 -9.52 -11.62 -3.88
C ILE A 195 -10.02 -11.90 -2.46
N ILE A 196 -9.12 -11.92 -1.47
CA ILE A 196 -9.48 -12.26 -0.08
C ILE A 196 -10.50 -11.27 0.48
N PHE A 197 -10.28 -9.97 0.29
CA PHE A 197 -11.20 -8.96 0.81
C PHE A 197 -12.54 -8.93 0.07
N THR A 198 -12.54 -9.08 -1.26
CA THR A 198 -13.79 -9.15 -2.05
C THR A 198 -14.64 -10.35 -1.64
N ILE A 199 -14.03 -11.53 -1.54
CA ILE A 199 -14.73 -12.73 -1.04
C ILE A 199 -15.26 -12.48 0.38
N GLY A 200 -14.43 -11.91 1.25
CA GLY A 200 -14.83 -11.59 2.63
C GLY A 200 -16.06 -10.70 2.70
N ILE A 201 -16.10 -9.64 1.91
CA ILE A 201 -17.23 -8.72 1.84
C ILE A 201 -18.47 -9.45 1.30
N ASN A 202 -18.33 -10.25 0.24
CA ASN A 202 -19.44 -11.00 -0.35
C ASN A 202 -20.01 -12.05 0.62
N LEU A 203 -19.15 -12.72 1.40
CA LEU A 203 -19.60 -13.65 2.45
C LEU A 203 -20.35 -12.94 3.59
N LEU A 204 -19.89 -11.76 4.00
CA LEU A 204 -20.58 -10.94 5.02
C LEU A 204 -21.93 -10.42 4.49
N ASP A 205 -21.98 -10.06 3.21
CA ASP A 205 -23.22 -9.67 2.54
C ASP A 205 -24.22 -10.84 2.49
N LYS A 206 -23.75 -12.01 2.10
CA LYS A 206 -24.54 -13.26 2.11
C LYS A 206 -25.04 -13.62 3.50
N ALA A 207 -24.27 -13.34 4.54
CA ALA A 207 -24.67 -13.53 5.93
C ALA A 207 -25.68 -12.47 6.43
N GLY A 208 -26.05 -11.49 5.60
CA GLY A 208 -27.01 -10.44 5.94
C GLY A 208 -26.47 -9.31 6.82
N LEU A 209 -25.14 -9.23 7.04
CA LEU A 209 -24.58 -8.19 7.88
C LEU A 209 -24.85 -6.78 7.37
N PHE A 210 -24.86 -6.61 6.05
CA PHE A 210 -25.14 -5.31 5.43
C PHE A 210 -26.63 -5.04 5.20
N ALA A 211 -27.48 -6.08 5.29
CA ALA A 211 -28.93 -5.94 5.16
C ALA A 211 -29.56 -5.10 6.28
N ALA A 212 -28.91 -5.02 7.44
CA ALA A 212 -29.34 -4.20 8.56
C ALA A 212 -29.06 -2.69 8.35
N ILE A 213 -28.29 -2.32 7.33
CA ILE A 213 -27.90 -0.95 7.04
C ILE A 213 -28.81 -0.38 5.94
N ASN A 214 -29.80 0.40 6.34
CA ASN A 214 -30.79 1.00 5.40
C ASN A 214 -30.16 2.08 4.52
N ASP A 215 -29.09 2.76 4.95
CA ASP A 215 -28.41 3.80 4.20
C ASP A 215 -27.36 3.17 3.26
N LYS A 216 -27.63 3.27 1.95
CA LYS A 216 -26.76 2.75 0.89
C LYS A 216 -25.39 3.41 0.91
N THR A 217 -25.31 4.71 1.21
CA THR A 217 -24.05 5.46 1.27
C THR A 217 -23.20 4.95 2.43
N LEU A 218 -23.81 4.75 3.60
CA LEU A 218 -23.11 4.21 4.76
C LEU A 218 -22.62 2.77 4.49
N CYS A 219 -23.45 1.95 3.85
CA CYS A 219 -23.08 0.59 3.46
C CYS A 219 -21.88 0.59 2.49
N SER A 220 -21.91 1.42 1.46
CA SER A 220 -20.78 1.59 0.52
C SER A 220 -19.52 2.10 1.22
N CYS A 221 -19.66 3.06 2.14
CA CYS A 221 -18.52 3.55 2.95
C CYS A 221 -17.89 2.43 3.80
N ILE A 222 -18.71 1.59 4.43
CA ILE A 222 -18.20 0.47 5.25
C ILE A 222 -17.51 -0.57 4.36
N LYS A 223 -18.12 -0.96 3.23
CA LYS A 223 -17.52 -1.88 2.27
C LYS A 223 -16.21 -1.31 1.71
N GLY A 224 -16.19 -0.02 1.33
CA GLY A 224 -15.01 0.66 0.82
C GLY A 224 -13.90 0.85 1.86
N PHE A 225 -14.24 0.93 3.13
CA PHE A 225 -13.23 0.90 4.21
C PHE A 225 -12.58 -0.48 4.37
N MET A 226 -13.32 -1.55 4.10
CA MET A 226 -12.78 -2.91 4.11
C MET A 226 -11.94 -3.19 2.85
N GLU A 227 -12.46 -2.79 1.69
CA GLU A 227 -11.77 -2.88 0.40
C GLU A 227 -12.28 -1.76 -0.53
N MET A 228 -11.39 -0.87 -0.91
CA MET A 228 -11.73 0.37 -1.60
C MET A 228 -12.44 0.14 -2.95
N THR A 229 -12.08 -0.90 -3.68
CA THR A 229 -12.65 -1.17 -5.02
C THR A 229 -14.06 -1.75 -4.98
N VAL A 230 -14.51 -2.22 -3.83
CA VAL A 230 -15.86 -2.80 -3.62
C VAL A 230 -16.85 -1.76 -3.06
N GLY A 231 -16.34 -0.67 -2.50
CA GLY A 231 -17.17 0.41 -1.93
C GLY A 231 -17.68 1.45 -2.94
N ILE A 232 -17.33 1.29 -4.22
CA ILE A 232 -17.63 2.27 -5.28
C ILE A 232 -18.86 1.84 -6.12
#